data_b70bfbf37a4cf22bcd676174df006552
#
_entry.id   b70bfbf37a4cf22bcd676174df006552
#
_cell.length_a   1.000
_cell.length_b   1.000
_cell.length_c   1.000
_cell.angle_alpha   90.00
_cell.angle_beta   90.00
_cell.angle_gamma   90.00
#
_symmetry.space_group_name_H-M   'P 1'
#
loop_
_entity.id
_entity.type
_entity.pdbx_description
1 polymer ?
#
loop_
_entity_poly.entity_id
_entity_poly.type
_entity_poly.pdbx_seq_one_letter_code
_entity_poly.pdbx_strand_id
1 'polypeptide(L)'
;TGNRVVGDRKFLIFNAQYDFDAPSFLNSKFNVGIDYQDTASDSQYTLYGRNEDNDPYNISGVYAQGTSKLSSNLSLTYAARYDKLNFIDDGAFAPKLALVYKLNESSSIRASYSRGTYGPSSLETYIDFPVRTLSPGVLDVWLSGQIEPHIYDQNAPIEVTGMGGYTIPRNESQLKYSHLYNIAQGLTLPGLYDQVGSNAALAPLLPAIQNFFNSYAGPSGATGQLIGYNVFNPSELVPDLVDVGTARIGTIDNIEIGYKGRIGKKLSLGIDFYSTARKGFTEFTSVGPTYMLMGADLTGTWPGLIGQDLIADPTMQGAAAAFVAGAYAANLLPPTGLPAATSIALGLPSSPLAVLLAPDGALPPQNLAQLGLLQLISSSVAGGFDLAANALQGGINPSFFGTISSDRAPNDAVAHIPAGYRQYPEVTRSHWGTDMSAEYYHNENISIWLNYSHISQNEWIPGQENDDDLPFPSHLNTPLNKYRAGVRLNYDTFRASLAYQHDNSFTSVFGAGLGGFTPERNIFDANFGFPIIEGVYFDIQATNLLDRKYRQFPGLPIIGRRVLFKTTFNF
;
A
#
# COMPACT_ATOMS: atom_id res chain seq x y z
N THR A 1 16.38 18.01 1.56
CA THR A 1 17.48 17.37 2.30
C THR A 1 16.96 16.06 2.84
N GLY A 2 17.39 14.92 2.24
CA GLY A 2 16.99 13.60 2.72
C GLY A 2 17.58 13.31 4.09
N ASN A 3 16.81 12.64 4.95
CA ASN A 3 17.33 12.14 6.22
C ASN A 3 18.36 11.02 5.91
N ARG A 4 19.42 10.98 6.70
CA ARG A 4 20.40 9.89 6.61
C ARG A 4 19.75 8.60 7.16
N VAL A 5 19.73 7.57 6.36
CA VAL A 5 19.34 6.22 6.80
C VAL A 5 20.61 5.44 7.10
N VAL A 6 20.67 4.82 8.26
CA VAL A 6 21.76 3.93 8.69
C VAL A 6 21.23 2.50 8.68
N GLY A 7 22.07 1.53 8.35
CA GLY A 7 21.69 0.13 8.33
C GLY A 7 22.88 -0.77 8.53
N ASP A 8 23.40 -0.83 9.75
CA ASP A 8 24.46 -1.76 10.12
C ASP A 8 23.85 -3.10 10.53
N ARG A 9 24.45 -4.20 10.07
CA ARG A 9 23.95 -5.56 10.37
C ARG A 9 25.11 -6.48 10.72
N LYS A 10 24.88 -7.32 11.72
CA LYS A 10 25.78 -8.40 12.12
C LYS A 10 25.04 -9.72 11.94
N PHE A 11 25.72 -10.70 11.35
CA PHE A 11 25.17 -12.03 11.13
C PHE A 11 26.00 -13.04 11.89
N LEU A 12 25.34 -13.92 12.63
CA LEU A 12 25.90 -15.14 13.16
C LEU A 12 25.21 -16.31 12.46
N ILE A 13 25.96 -17.14 11.76
CA ILE A 13 25.43 -18.32 11.08
C ILE A 13 26.14 -19.54 11.66
N PHE A 14 25.36 -20.48 12.15
CA PHE A 14 25.82 -21.78 12.61
C PHE A 14 25.18 -22.87 11.75
N ASN A 15 25.98 -23.83 11.28
CA ASN A 15 25.51 -25.02 10.58
C ASN A 15 26.26 -26.23 11.09
N ALA A 16 25.54 -27.29 11.41
CA ALA A 16 26.11 -28.59 11.75
C ALA A 16 25.40 -29.67 10.94
N GLN A 17 26.18 -30.51 10.28
CA GLN A 17 25.73 -31.57 9.40
C GLN A 17 26.41 -32.87 9.71
N TYR A 18 25.68 -33.97 9.60
CA TYR A 18 26.20 -35.32 9.73
C TYR A 18 25.76 -36.19 8.56
N ASP A 19 26.71 -36.82 7.90
CA ASP A 19 26.48 -37.72 6.78
C ASP A 19 26.73 -39.17 7.23
N PHE A 20 25.82 -40.07 6.84
CA PHE A 20 25.95 -41.49 7.15
C PHE A 20 25.31 -42.39 6.08
N ASP A 21 25.84 -43.62 5.97
CA ASP A 21 25.29 -44.65 5.10
C ASP A 21 24.30 -45.54 5.86
N ALA A 22 23.17 -45.82 5.25
CA ALA A 22 22.15 -46.74 5.77
C ALA A 22 21.80 -47.82 4.71
N PRO A 23 22.65 -48.81 4.48
CA PRO A 23 22.48 -49.83 3.44
C PRO A 23 21.17 -50.63 3.58
N SER A 24 20.75 -50.86 4.83
CA SER A 24 19.51 -51.60 5.15
C SER A 24 18.23 -50.85 4.79
N PHE A 25 18.29 -49.52 4.61
CA PHE A 25 17.17 -48.71 4.20
C PHE A 25 17.34 -48.24 2.75
N LEU A 26 16.82 -49.01 1.79
CA LEU A 26 16.85 -48.69 0.36
C LEU A 26 18.27 -48.37 -0.18
N ASN A 27 19.29 -48.93 0.41
CA ASN A 27 20.71 -48.61 0.10
C ASN A 27 20.98 -47.10 0.07
N SER A 28 20.58 -46.42 1.13
CA SER A 28 20.55 -44.97 1.19
C SER A 28 21.79 -44.38 1.80
N LYS A 29 22.09 -43.15 1.34
CA LYS A 29 22.99 -42.22 2.02
C LYS A 29 22.17 -41.10 2.59
N PHE A 30 22.35 -40.80 3.87
CA PHE A 30 21.62 -39.74 4.57
C PHE A 30 22.55 -38.58 4.91
N ASN A 31 21.96 -37.42 4.86
CA ASN A 31 22.49 -36.16 5.33
C ASN A 31 21.48 -35.54 6.27
N VAL A 32 21.85 -35.27 7.52
CA VAL A 32 20.99 -34.62 8.50
C VAL A 32 21.72 -33.41 9.07
N GLY A 33 20.98 -32.36 9.36
CA GLY A 33 21.63 -31.16 9.88
C GLY A 33 20.67 -30.22 10.57
N ILE A 34 21.30 -29.29 11.27
CA ILE A 34 20.65 -28.14 11.91
C ILE A 34 21.37 -26.88 11.46
N ASP A 35 20.65 -25.82 11.33
CA ASP A 35 21.20 -24.49 11.12
C ASP A 35 20.48 -23.45 11.99
N TYR A 36 21.23 -22.41 12.29
CA TYR A 36 20.75 -21.26 13.05
C TYR A 36 21.37 -20.01 12.46
N GLN A 37 20.53 -19.03 12.20
CA GLN A 37 20.97 -17.70 11.77
C GLN A 37 20.42 -16.69 12.77
N ASP A 38 21.29 -15.82 13.25
CA ASP A 38 20.95 -14.65 14.05
C ASP A 38 21.39 -13.40 13.29
N THR A 39 20.48 -12.42 13.24
CA THR A 39 20.73 -11.14 12.60
C THR A 39 20.43 -10.04 13.61
N ALA A 40 21.48 -9.33 14.03
CA ALA A 40 21.36 -8.12 14.82
C ALA A 40 21.50 -6.91 13.90
N SER A 41 20.54 -6.01 13.95
CA SER A 41 20.53 -4.77 13.17
C SER A 41 20.79 -3.58 14.10
N ASP A 42 21.36 -2.51 13.55
CA ASP A 42 21.51 -1.21 14.20
C ASP A 42 21.25 -0.13 13.16
N SER A 43 20.06 0.45 13.20
CA SER A 43 19.68 1.52 12.30
C SER A 43 19.79 2.91 12.94
N GLN A 44 20.23 2.99 14.18
CA GLN A 44 20.27 4.24 14.97
C GLN A 44 18.91 4.95 14.96
N TYR A 45 17.83 4.19 15.10
CA TYR A 45 16.43 4.65 15.03
C TYR A 45 16.05 5.30 13.70
N THR A 46 16.89 5.21 12.67
CA THR A 46 16.61 5.85 11.37
C THR A 46 15.80 5.00 10.41
N LEU A 47 15.64 3.69 10.70
CA LEU A 47 14.90 2.74 9.86
C LEU A 47 13.88 1.95 10.66
N TYR A 48 14.24 1.50 11.85
CA TYR A 48 13.38 0.67 12.70
C TYR A 48 12.68 1.45 13.83
N GLY A 49 12.96 2.75 13.97
CA GLY A 49 12.24 3.66 14.87
C GLY A 49 11.93 3.05 16.23
N ARG A 50 10.65 2.85 16.56
CA ARG A 50 10.20 2.24 17.83
C ARG A 50 10.63 0.79 18.02
N ASN A 51 10.92 0.08 16.92
CA ASN A 51 11.29 -1.33 16.94
C ASN A 51 12.80 -1.56 17.11
N GLU A 52 13.64 -0.50 17.09
CA GLU A 52 15.10 -0.59 17.10
C GLU A 52 15.68 -1.46 18.21
N ASP A 53 15.13 -1.36 19.42
CA ASP A 53 15.61 -2.12 20.58
C ASP A 53 14.91 -3.48 20.73
N ASN A 54 13.99 -3.82 19.83
CA ASN A 54 13.21 -5.05 19.86
C ASN A 54 13.01 -5.63 18.45
N ASP A 55 14.11 -5.76 17.71
CA ASP A 55 14.16 -6.26 16.34
C ASP A 55 14.92 -7.59 16.17
N PRO A 56 14.80 -8.58 17.09
CA PRO A 56 15.50 -9.83 16.95
C PRO A 56 15.02 -10.60 15.72
N TYR A 57 15.95 -11.00 14.85
CA TYR A 57 15.63 -11.75 13.65
C TYR A 57 16.43 -13.05 13.59
N ASN A 58 15.79 -14.15 14.04
CA ASN A 58 16.43 -15.45 14.16
C ASN A 58 15.68 -16.49 13.34
N ILE A 59 16.45 -17.32 12.63
CA ILE A 59 15.93 -18.47 11.89
C ILE A 59 16.62 -19.73 12.42
N SER A 60 15.83 -20.72 12.80
CA SER A 60 16.30 -22.05 13.19
C SER A 60 15.78 -23.08 12.20
N GLY A 61 16.65 -23.94 11.70
CA GLY A 61 16.29 -24.96 10.72
C GLY A 61 16.77 -26.36 11.14
N VAL A 62 15.97 -27.37 10.84
CA VAL A 62 16.37 -28.77 10.91
C VAL A 62 16.00 -29.45 9.60
N TYR A 63 16.90 -30.28 9.09
CA TYR A 63 16.68 -30.96 7.83
C TYR A 63 17.24 -32.37 7.80
N ALA A 64 16.64 -33.20 6.96
CA ALA A 64 17.12 -34.52 6.62
C ALA A 64 16.93 -34.76 5.12
N GLN A 65 17.94 -35.33 4.48
CA GLN A 65 17.90 -35.76 3.09
C GLN A 65 18.44 -37.16 2.96
N GLY A 66 17.74 -38.00 2.19
CA GLY A 66 18.21 -39.33 1.81
C GLY A 66 18.34 -39.44 0.29
N THR A 67 19.35 -40.15 -0.16
CA THR A 67 19.52 -40.54 -1.57
C THR A 67 19.68 -42.04 -1.64
N SER A 68 18.75 -42.70 -2.33
CA SER A 68 18.68 -44.16 -2.50
C SER A 68 18.95 -44.56 -3.93
N LYS A 69 19.75 -45.60 -4.12
CA LYS A 69 19.88 -46.28 -5.42
C LYS A 69 18.89 -47.43 -5.47
N LEU A 70 17.74 -47.22 -6.08
CA LEU A 70 16.68 -48.24 -6.16
C LEU A 70 17.03 -49.37 -7.18
N SER A 71 17.81 -49.00 -8.20
CA SER A 71 18.42 -49.94 -9.15
C SER A 71 19.68 -49.34 -9.77
N SER A 72 20.32 -50.07 -10.71
CA SER A 72 21.48 -49.54 -11.45
C SER A 72 21.14 -48.25 -12.23
N ASN A 73 19.89 -48.09 -12.60
CA ASN A 73 19.42 -47.00 -13.48
C ASN A 73 18.49 -46.02 -12.77
N LEU A 74 18.00 -46.31 -11.57
CA LEU A 74 17.01 -45.52 -10.87
C LEU A 74 17.52 -45.05 -9.52
N SER A 75 17.52 -43.75 -9.32
CA SER A 75 17.87 -43.10 -8.04
C SER A 75 16.73 -42.26 -7.54
N LEU A 76 16.48 -42.28 -6.23
CA LEU A 76 15.48 -41.49 -5.53
C LEU A 76 16.18 -40.60 -4.52
N THR A 77 15.88 -39.31 -4.54
CA THR A 77 16.24 -38.35 -3.49
C THR A 77 14.97 -37.88 -2.81
N TYR A 78 14.97 -37.88 -1.50
CA TYR A 78 13.88 -37.39 -0.66
C TYR A 78 14.46 -36.55 0.46
N ALA A 79 13.82 -35.42 0.75
CA ALA A 79 14.24 -34.53 1.81
C ALA A 79 13.05 -33.87 2.50
N ALA A 80 13.27 -33.50 3.72
CA ALA A 80 12.35 -32.67 4.49
C ALA A 80 13.15 -31.66 5.29
N ARG A 81 12.67 -30.43 5.33
CA ARG A 81 13.20 -29.34 6.13
C ARG A 81 12.09 -28.68 6.91
N TYR A 82 12.36 -28.27 8.13
CA TYR A 82 11.49 -27.47 8.94
C TYR A 82 12.23 -26.25 9.44
N ASP A 83 11.67 -25.06 9.16
CA ASP A 83 12.21 -23.77 9.56
C ASP A 83 11.27 -23.08 10.54
N LYS A 84 11.83 -22.38 11.52
CA LYS A 84 11.13 -21.55 12.48
C LYS A 84 11.79 -20.17 12.53
N LEU A 85 10.98 -19.14 12.33
CA LEU A 85 11.35 -17.75 12.58
C LEU A 85 10.87 -17.36 13.98
N ASN A 86 11.65 -16.57 14.70
CA ASN A 86 11.35 -16.25 16.10
C ASN A 86 10.06 -15.45 16.31
N PHE A 87 9.67 -14.62 15.33
CA PHE A 87 8.49 -13.75 15.40
C PHE A 87 7.25 -14.30 14.66
N ILE A 88 7.31 -15.51 14.12
CA ILE A 88 6.18 -16.18 13.46
C ILE A 88 5.81 -17.42 14.25
N ASP A 89 4.55 -17.53 14.66
CA ASP A 89 4.09 -18.65 15.50
C ASP A 89 4.16 -19.99 14.79
N ASP A 90 3.86 -20.01 13.50
CA ASP A 90 3.92 -21.21 12.66
C ASP A 90 5.32 -21.46 12.12
N GLY A 91 5.73 -22.72 12.06
CA GLY A 91 6.94 -23.11 11.35
C GLY A 91 6.63 -23.49 9.90
N ALA A 92 7.67 -23.58 9.08
CA ALA A 92 7.55 -23.90 7.68
C ALA A 92 8.10 -25.29 7.34
N PHE A 93 7.29 -26.11 6.67
CA PHE A 93 7.69 -27.44 6.22
C PHE A 93 7.94 -27.45 4.72
N ALA A 94 9.15 -27.87 4.33
CA ALA A 94 9.65 -27.91 2.96
C ALA A 94 10.06 -29.32 2.54
N PRO A 95 9.16 -30.12 1.97
CA PRO A 95 9.48 -31.44 1.43
C PRO A 95 10.10 -31.35 0.04
N LYS A 96 10.88 -32.36 -0.32
CA LYS A 96 11.46 -32.57 -1.66
C LYS A 96 11.45 -34.05 -2.01
N LEU A 97 11.06 -34.34 -3.24
CA LEU A 97 11.14 -35.67 -3.85
C LEU A 97 11.70 -35.53 -5.26
N ALA A 98 12.72 -36.31 -5.61
CA ALA A 98 13.29 -36.30 -6.95
C ALA A 98 13.65 -37.71 -7.39
N LEU A 99 13.24 -38.07 -8.58
CA LEU A 99 13.50 -39.33 -9.24
C LEU A 99 14.38 -39.10 -10.47
N VAL A 100 15.48 -39.83 -10.58
CA VAL A 100 16.36 -39.79 -11.75
C VAL A 100 16.44 -41.20 -12.35
N TYR A 101 16.05 -41.32 -13.61
CA TYR A 101 16.14 -42.55 -14.39
C TYR A 101 17.18 -42.40 -15.50
N LYS A 102 18.23 -43.20 -15.43
CA LYS A 102 19.28 -43.29 -16.48
C LYS A 102 18.76 -44.15 -17.63
N LEU A 103 18.55 -43.53 -18.80
CA LEU A 103 18.21 -44.22 -20.02
C LEU A 103 19.36 -45.05 -20.54
N ASN A 104 20.56 -44.47 -20.43
CA ASN A 104 21.86 -45.08 -20.75
C ASN A 104 22.97 -44.33 -20.02
N GLU A 105 24.26 -44.63 -20.29
CA GLU A 105 25.39 -43.99 -19.64
C GLU A 105 25.51 -42.48 -19.89
N SER A 106 24.90 -41.99 -21.00
CA SER A 106 25.01 -40.59 -21.42
C SER A 106 23.71 -39.81 -21.33
N SER A 107 22.59 -40.43 -20.91
CA SER A 107 21.27 -39.78 -20.92
C SER A 107 20.43 -40.17 -19.72
N SER A 108 19.72 -39.20 -19.17
CA SER A 108 18.81 -39.39 -18.05
C SER A 108 17.56 -38.51 -18.15
N ILE A 109 16.47 -39.00 -17.55
CA ILE A 109 15.26 -38.26 -17.30
C ILE A 109 15.18 -38.01 -15.79
N ARG A 110 14.71 -36.85 -15.39
CA ARG A 110 14.42 -36.52 -13.99
C ARG A 110 12.98 -36.03 -13.85
N ALA A 111 12.37 -36.33 -12.70
CA ALA A 111 11.13 -35.72 -12.26
C ALA A 111 11.29 -35.33 -10.80
N SER A 112 10.84 -34.15 -10.43
CA SER A 112 10.92 -33.69 -9.05
C SER A 112 9.74 -32.85 -8.64
N TYR A 113 9.44 -32.92 -7.34
CA TYR A 113 8.62 -31.97 -6.61
C TYR A 113 9.44 -31.39 -5.47
N SER A 114 9.34 -30.09 -5.26
CA SER A 114 9.94 -29.45 -4.11
C SER A 114 9.09 -28.28 -3.64
N ARG A 115 9.03 -28.07 -2.31
CA ARG A 115 8.54 -26.86 -1.70
C ARG A 115 9.72 -26.08 -1.13
N GLY A 116 9.83 -24.82 -1.54
CA GLY A 116 10.63 -23.82 -0.87
C GLY A 116 9.77 -22.98 0.07
N THR A 117 10.40 -22.40 1.06
CA THR A 117 9.76 -21.49 2.01
C THR A 117 10.49 -20.16 2.01
N TYR A 118 9.77 -19.07 2.25
CA TYR A 118 10.36 -17.75 2.40
C TYR A 118 9.63 -16.98 3.49
N GLY A 119 10.38 -16.34 4.37
CA GLY A 119 9.85 -15.45 5.40
C GLY A 119 9.96 -13.99 4.98
N PRO A 120 9.26 -13.09 5.66
CA PRO A 120 9.48 -11.66 5.51
C PRO A 120 10.91 -11.32 5.94
N SER A 121 11.49 -10.32 5.31
CA SER A 121 12.80 -9.79 5.72
C SER A 121 12.69 -9.02 7.03
N SER A 122 13.82 -8.76 7.69
CA SER A 122 13.85 -7.89 8.88
C SER A 122 13.30 -6.51 8.59
N LEU A 123 13.47 -6.01 7.36
CA LEU A 123 12.90 -4.74 6.91
C LEU A 123 11.36 -4.79 6.86
N GLU A 124 10.80 -5.81 6.22
CA GLU A 124 9.35 -5.99 6.13
C GLU A 124 8.70 -6.20 7.51
N THR A 125 9.47 -6.73 8.45
CA THR A 125 8.99 -7.04 9.80
C THR A 125 9.03 -5.83 10.72
N TYR A 126 10.16 -5.10 10.76
CA TYR A 126 10.47 -4.14 11.83
C TYR A 126 10.51 -2.67 11.39
N ILE A 127 10.36 -2.36 10.09
CA ILE A 127 10.42 -0.98 9.61
C ILE A 127 9.43 -0.08 10.36
N ASP A 128 9.90 1.08 10.82
CA ASP A 128 9.09 2.10 11.48
C ASP A 128 9.73 3.48 11.31
N PHE A 129 9.42 4.16 10.18
CA PHE A 129 9.98 5.50 9.97
C PHE A 129 9.14 6.38 9.04
N PRO A 130 9.25 7.72 9.14
CA PRO A 130 8.59 8.65 8.24
C PRO A 130 9.26 8.63 6.86
N VAL A 131 8.47 8.37 5.80
CA VAL A 131 8.95 8.33 4.41
C VAL A 131 8.84 9.69 3.77
N ARG A 132 7.73 10.37 4.01
CA ARG A 132 7.40 11.61 3.33
C ARG A 132 6.50 12.48 4.20
N THR A 133 6.86 13.74 4.32
CA THR A 133 5.99 14.78 4.87
C THR A 133 5.12 15.32 3.74
N LEU A 134 3.82 15.17 3.85
CA LEU A 134 2.84 15.72 2.92
C LEU A 134 2.47 17.16 3.31
N SER A 135 2.32 17.42 4.61
CA SER A 135 2.07 18.75 5.16
C SER A 135 2.89 18.91 6.45
N PRO A 136 3.87 19.82 6.51
CA PRO A 136 4.74 19.97 7.68
C PRO A 136 3.98 20.22 8.96
N GLY A 137 4.23 19.40 9.98
CA GLY A 137 3.58 19.48 11.29
C GLY A 137 2.12 19.05 11.32
N VAL A 138 1.58 18.51 10.21
CA VAL A 138 0.18 18.11 10.07
C VAL A 138 0.03 16.68 9.60
N LEU A 139 0.76 16.26 8.55
CA LEU A 139 0.55 14.97 7.91
C LEU A 139 1.83 14.39 7.35
N ASP A 140 2.19 13.20 7.82
CA ASP A 140 3.29 12.39 7.31
C ASP A 140 2.83 11.03 6.79
N VAL A 141 3.51 10.52 5.77
CA VAL A 141 3.44 9.11 5.38
C VAL A 141 4.45 8.34 6.21
N TRP A 142 3.99 7.35 6.93
CA TRP A 142 4.80 6.54 7.83
C TRP A 142 4.85 5.09 7.38
N LEU A 143 6.05 4.51 7.35
CA LEU A 143 6.21 3.08 7.08
C LEU A 143 6.11 2.30 8.40
N SER A 144 5.31 1.22 8.36
CA SER A 144 5.15 0.27 9.45
C SER A 144 5.42 -1.15 8.98
N GLY A 145 6.19 -1.91 9.76
CA GLY A 145 6.41 -3.34 9.53
C GLY A 145 5.25 -4.18 10.05
N GLN A 146 5.32 -5.50 9.82
CA GLN A 146 4.28 -6.47 10.17
C GLN A 146 4.63 -7.30 11.41
N ILE A 147 5.42 -6.78 12.35
CA ILE A 147 5.76 -7.50 13.59
C ILE A 147 4.51 -7.73 14.46
N GLU A 148 3.60 -6.76 14.44
CA GLU A 148 2.32 -6.83 15.14
C GLU A 148 1.17 -6.71 14.13
N PRO A 149 -0.01 -7.29 14.43
CA PRO A 149 -1.16 -7.13 13.56
C PRO A 149 -1.68 -5.70 13.61
N HIS A 150 -2.02 -5.13 12.47
CA HIS A 150 -2.74 -3.87 12.39
C HIS A 150 -4.24 -4.16 12.52
N ILE A 151 -4.76 -4.06 13.73
CA ILE A 151 -6.18 -4.32 14.03
C ILE A 151 -6.92 -2.99 14.10
N TYR A 152 -7.98 -2.87 13.31
CA TYR A 152 -8.83 -1.71 13.24
C TYR A 152 -10.13 -1.96 13.99
N ASP A 153 -10.31 -1.29 15.10
CA ASP A 153 -11.62 -1.27 15.75
C ASP A 153 -12.58 -0.45 14.89
N GLN A 154 -13.48 -1.14 14.19
CA GLN A 154 -14.50 -0.52 13.34
C GLN A 154 -15.45 0.41 14.11
N ASN A 155 -15.52 0.27 15.43
CA ASN A 155 -16.33 1.11 16.31
C ASN A 155 -15.54 2.23 16.97
N ALA A 156 -14.21 2.19 16.90
CA ALA A 156 -13.39 3.23 17.49
C ALA A 156 -13.67 4.59 16.81
N PRO A 157 -13.92 5.64 17.58
CA PRO A 157 -14.17 6.95 17.01
C PRO A 157 -12.90 7.52 16.36
N ILE A 158 -13.11 8.29 15.29
CA ILE A 158 -12.07 9.01 14.57
C ILE A 158 -12.07 10.45 15.07
N GLU A 159 -10.96 10.92 15.62
CA GLU A 159 -10.82 12.32 16.01
C GLU A 159 -10.66 13.23 14.79
N VAL A 160 -11.46 14.28 14.73
CA VAL A 160 -11.39 15.27 13.67
C VAL A 160 -10.36 16.34 14.03
N THR A 161 -9.29 16.40 13.25
CA THR A 161 -8.20 17.37 13.46
C THR A 161 -8.72 18.81 13.42
N GLY A 162 -8.36 19.60 14.42
CA GLY A 162 -8.74 21.01 14.52
C GLY A 162 -10.14 21.25 15.10
N MET A 163 -10.85 20.22 15.53
CA MET A 163 -12.20 20.34 16.09
C MET A 163 -12.27 20.05 17.60
N GLY A 164 -11.17 20.26 18.33
CA GLY A 164 -11.19 20.26 19.81
C GLY A 164 -11.56 18.91 20.46
N GLY A 165 -11.07 17.79 19.91
CA GLY A 165 -11.36 16.44 20.42
C GLY A 165 -12.70 15.87 19.94
N TYR A 166 -13.31 16.49 18.93
CA TYR A 166 -14.51 15.96 18.31
C TYR A 166 -14.22 14.66 17.57
N THR A 167 -15.03 13.64 17.75
CA THR A 167 -14.88 12.32 17.13
C THR A 167 -16.09 11.95 16.28
N ILE A 168 -15.83 11.23 15.18
CA ILE A 168 -16.85 10.61 14.32
C ILE A 168 -16.75 9.10 14.46
N PRO A 169 -17.85 8.37 14.69
CA PRO A 169 -17.85 6.92 14.60
C PRO A 169 -17.40 6.44 13.20
N ARG A 170 -16.56 5.41 13.13
CA ARG A 170 -16.04 4.89 11.85
C ARG A 170 -17.09 4.40 10.88
N ASN A 171 -18.18 3.87 11.39
CA ASN A 171 -19.32 3.43 10.59
C ASN A 171 -20.14 4.57 9.99
N GLU A 172 -19.83 5.83 10.35
CA GLU A 172 -20.46 7.01 9.78
C GLU A 172 -19.57 7.58 8.68
N SER A 173 -20.07 7.58 7.45
CA SER A 173 -19.33 8.08 6.29
C SER A 173 -19.40 9.60 6.11
N GLN A 174 -20.12 10.32 6.96
CA GLN A 174 -20.38 11.75 6.81
C GLN A 174 -20.33 12.48 8.15
N LEU A 175 -19.96 13.76 8.09
CA LEU A 175 -20.02 14.67 9.22
C LEU A 175 -21.47 15.16 9.41
N LYS A 176 -22.12 14.78 10.50
CA LYS A 176 -23.51 15.18 10.80
C LYS A 176 -23.61 16.65 11.19
N TYR A 177 -24.64 17.32 10.74
CA TYR A 177 -24.91 18.72 11.13
C TYR A 177 -25.15 18.88 12.63
N SER A 178 -25.80 17.90 13.28
CA SER A 178 -25.99 17.90 14.74
C SER A 178 -24.66 17.91 15.50
N HIS A 179 -23.63 17.28 14.98
CA HIS A 179 -22.31 17.29 15.59
C HIS A 179 -21.62 18.65 15.46
N LEU A 180 -21.73 19.29 14.28
CA LEU A 180 -21.23 20.64 14.08
C LEU A 180 -21.92 21.63 15.03
N TYR A 181 -23.24 21.50 15.20
CA TYR A 181 -24.01 22.29 16.14
C TYR A 181 -23.49 22.11 17.58
N ASN A 182 -23.28 20.88 18.04
CA ASN A 182 -22.79 20.59 19.39
C ASN A 182 -21.44 21.22 19.70
N ILE A 183 -20.57 21.35 18.69
CA ILE A 183 -19.29 22.03 18.84
C ILE A 183 -19.48 23.56 18.87
N ALA A 184 -20.29 24.07 17.96
CA ALA A 184 -20.43 25.51 17.74
C ALA A 184 -21.33 26.21 18.78
N GLN A 185 -22.32 25.51 19.36
CA GLN A 185 -23.29 26.10 20.26
C GLN A 185 -22.68 26.82 21.45
N GLY A 186 -21.64 26.24 22.08
CA GLY A 186 -20.98 26.83 23.22
C GLY A 186 -20.28 28.18 22.93
N LEU A 187 -19.86 28.37 21.69
CA LEU A 187 -19.23 29.60 21.23
C LEU A 187 -20.23 30.62 20.71
N THR A 188 -21.32 30.16 20.11
CA THR A 188 -22.30 31.01 19.38
C THR A 188 -23.43 31.49 20.26
N LEU A 189 -24.04 30.61 21.08
CA LEU A 189 -25.26 30.93 21.83
C LEU A 189 -25.09 32.06 22.86
N PRO A 190 -23.98 32.15 23.63
CA PRO A 190 -23.81 33.27 24.56
C PRO A 190 -23.87 34.63 23.84
N GLY A 191 -23.12 34.78 22.75
CA GLY A 191 -23.15 36.02 21.96
C GLY A 191 -24.50 36.30 21.32
N LEU A 192 -25.23 35.30 20.86
CA LEU A 192 -26.59 35.42 20.34
C LEU A 192 -27.54 35.89 21.44
N TYR A 193 -27.50 35.33 22.63
CA TYR A 193 -28.35 35.70 23.75
C TYR A 193 -28.08 37.14 24.20
N ASP A 194 -26.81 37.55 24.25
CA ASP A 194 -26.44 38.94 24.56
C ASP A 194 -26.96 39.92 23.48
N GLN A 195 -26.81 39.57 22.23
CA GLN A 195 -27.33 40.36 21.10
C GLN A 195 -28.85 40.53 21.15
N VAL A 196 -29.60 39.43 21.36
CA VAL A 196 -31.05 39.46 21.47
C VAL A 196 -31.49 40.20 22.73
N GLY A 197 -30.86 39.93 23.87
CA GLY A 197 -31.23 40.55 25.16
C GLY A 197 -30.93 42.03 25.23
N SER A 198 -29.91 42.52 24.56
CA SER A 198 -29.57 43.94 24.48
C SER A 198 -30.45 44.75 23.50
N ASN A 199 -31.10 44.06 22.60
CA ASN A 199 -32.05 44.66 21.63
C ASN A 199 -33.45 44.78 22.26
N ALA A 200 -33.86 46.00 22.64
CA ALA A 200 -35.13 46.24 23.32
C ALA A 200 -36.35 45.70 22.54
N ALA A 201 -36.25 45.60 21.21
CA ALA A 201 -37.31 45.04 20.36
C ALA A 201 -37.33 43.51 20.35
N LEU A 202 -36.21 42.84 20.55
CA LEU A 202 -36.11 41.37 20.49
C LEU A 202 -36.01 40.72 21.89
N ALA A 203 -35.68 41.49 22.92
CA ALA A 203 -35.53 40.99 24.30
C ALA A 203 -36.75 40.17 24.80
N PRO A 204 -37.99 40.52 24.50
CA PRO A 204 -39.13 39.70 24.87
C PRO A 204 -39.18 38.29 24.27
N LEU A 205 -38.44 38.03 23.19
CA LEU A 205 -38.37 36.74 22.51
C LEU A 205 -37.22 35.86 23.05
N LEU A 206 -36.29 36.45 23.85
CA LEU A 206 -35.13 35.74 24.39
C LEU A 206 -35.52 34.45 25.14
N PRO A 207 -36.54 34.43 26.02
CA PRO A 207 -36.93 33.18 26.71
C PRO A 207 -37.34 32.06 25.76
N ALA A 208 -38.04 32.38 24.67
CA ALA A 208 -38.48 31.40 23.68
C ALA A 208 -37.27 30.85 22.89
N ILE A 209 -36.32 31.72 22.51
CA ILE A 209 -35.08 31.33 21.82
C ILE A 209 -34.24 30.44 22.73
N GLN A 210 -34.07 30.81 24.00
CA GLN A 210 -33.34 29.97 24.97
C GLN A 210 -34.02 28.63 25.20
N ASN A 211 -35.33 28.59 25.29
CA ASN A 211 -36.10 27.36 25.47
C ASN A 211 -35.93 26.41 24.29
N PHE A 212 -35.95 26.94 23.06
CA PHE A 212 -35.64 26.15 21.87
C PHE A 212 -34.24 25.53 21.95
N PHE A 213 -33.21 26.33 22.15
CA PHE A 213 -31.82 25.82 22.14
C PHE A 213 -31.50 24.90 23.33
N ASN A 214 -32.21 25.00 24.47
CA ASN A 214 -32.05 24.10 25.60
C ASN A 214 -32.44 22.65 25.26
N SER A 215 -33.32 22.44 24.29
CA SER A 215 -33.79 21.11 23.87
C SER A 215 -33.37 20.72 22.44
N TYR A 216 -32.72 21.62 21.71
CA TYR A 216 -32.35 21.43 20.33
C TYR A 216 -31.08 20.59 20.19
N ALA A 217 -31.18 19.45 19.51
CA ALA A 217 -30.07 18.53 19.29
C ALA A 217 -29.23 18.85 18.03
N GLY A 218 -29.57 19.94 17.32
CA GLY A 218 -28.96 20.27 16.03
C GLY A 218 -29.79 19.82 14.84
N PRO A 219 -29.52 20.38 13.63
CA PRO A 219 -30.30 20.06 12.44
C PRO A 219 -30.02 18.64 11.96
N SER A 220 -31.01 18.07 11.28
CA SER A 220 -30.86 16.78 10.60
C SER A 220 -29.99 16.91 9.36
N GLY A 221 -29.36 15.79 8.95
CA GLY A 221 -28.52 15.73 7.76
C GLY A 221 -27.02 15.74 8.07
N ALA A 222 -26.23 15.73 7.02
CA ALA A 222 -24.79 15.64 7.09
C ALA A 222 -24.11 16.34 5.90
N THR A 223 -22.84 16.63 6.04
CA THR A 223 -22.00 17.24 5.01
C THR A 223 -20.67 16.53 4.89
N GLY A 224 -20.04 16.65 3.72
CA GLY A 224 -18.77 16.01 3.43
C GLY A 224 -18.87 14.50 3.41
N GLN A 225 -17.89 13.86 2.81
CA GLN A 225 -17.77 12.42 2.73
C GLN A 225 -16.44 11.98 3.31
N LEU A 226 -16.47 11.06 4.28
CA LEU A 226 -15.28 10.39 4.77
C LEU A 226 -14.86 9.34 3.75
N ILE A 227 -13.65 9.48 3.28
CA ILE A 227 -13.09 8.59 2.26
C ILE A 227 -11.74 8.10 2.74
N GLY A 228 -11.52 6.79 2.69
CA GLY A 228 -10.21 6.19 2.89
C GLY A 228 -9.26 6.61 1.75
N TYR A 229 -8.10 7.15 2.08
CA TYR A 229 -7.13 7.63 1.11
C TYR A 229 -6.06 6.57 0.86
N ASN A 230 -5.93 6.12 -0.38
CA ASN A 230 -4.81 5.27 -0.79
C ASN A 230 -3.60 6.14 -1.15
N VAL A 231 -2.54 6.05 -0.37
CA VAL A 231 -1.31 6.84 -0.55
C VAL A 231 -0.63 6.58 -1.89
N PHE A 232 -0.76 5.37 -2.41
CA PHE A 232 -0.10 4.93 -3.64
C PHE A 232 -0.95 5.16 -4.89
N ASN A 233 -2.25 5.25 -4.71
CA ASN A 233 -3.21 5.57 -5.77
C ASN A 233 -4.27 6.54 -5.24
N PRO A 234 -4.01 7.85 -5.26
CA PRO A 234 -4.93 8.86 -4.74
C PRO A 234 -6.31 8.91 -5.42
N SER A 235 -6.43 8.31 -6.60
CA SER A 235 -7.71 8.19 -7.32
C SER A 235 -8.53 6.98 -6.87
N GLU A 236 -7.95 6.07 -6.10
CA GLU A 236 -8.62 4.89 -5.55
C GLU A 236 -8.99 5.14 -4.09
N LEU A 237 -10.28 5.12 -3.83
CA LEU A 237 -10.83 5.29 -2.50
C LEU A 237 -10.95 3.92 -1.86
N VAL A 238 -10.41 3.76 -0.66
CA VAL A 238 -10.53 2.52 0.11
C VAL A 238 -11.76 2.65 1.01
N PRO A 239 -12.88 1.99 0.67
CA PRO A 239 -14.13 2.16 1.41
C PRO A 239 -14.09 1.48 2.78
N ASP A 240 -13.35 0.37 2.92
CA ASP A 240 -13.36 -0.47 4.10
C ASP A 240 -11.96 -0.70 4.67
N LEU A 241 -11.88 -0.70 5.99
CA LEU A 241 -10.72 -1.10 6.74
C LEU A 241 -10.68 -2.61 6.89
N VAL A 242 -9.57 -3.19 6.52
CA VAL A 242 -9.34 -4.62 6.71
C VAL A 242 -8.20 -4.80 7.70
N ASP A 243 -8.42 -5.62 8.72
CA ASP A 243 -7.36 -6.00 9.63
C ASP A 243 -6.22 -6.66 8.86
N VAL A 244 -5.00 -6.23 9.13
CA VAL A 244 -3.79 -6.81 8.57
C VAL A 244 -3.16 -7.67 9.65
N GLY A 245 -3.18 -8.99 9.45
CA GLY A 245 -2.56 -9.93 10.37
C GLY A 245 -1.04 -9.86 10.38
N THR A 246 -0.43 -10.55 11.32
CA THR A 246 1.03 -10.72 11.36
C THR A 246 1.54 -11.42 10.10
N ALA A 247 2.79 -11.15 9.76
CA ALA A 247 3.45 -11.82 8.64
C ALA A 247 3.53 -13.34 8.86
N ARG A 248 3.42 -14.11 7.77
CA ARG A 248 3.51 -15.57 7.75
C ARG A 248 4.59 -16.02 6.79
N ILE A 249 4.98 -17.27 6.89
CA ILE A 249 5.90 -17.88 5.93
C ILE A 249 5.16 -18.20 4.65
N GLY A 250 5.64 -17.66 3.53
CA GLY A 250 5.14 -17.99 2.21
C GLY A 250 5.79 -19.26 1.66
N THR A 251 5.17 -19.88 0.65
CA THR A 251 5.64 -21.12 0.02
C THR A 251 5.79 -20.99 -1.49
N ILE A 252 6.72 -21.76 -2.04
CA ILE A 252 6.92 -21.91 -3.48
C ILE A 252 6.94 -23.40 -3.78
N ASP A 253 5.88 -23.90 -4.40
CA ASP A 253 5.81 -25.27 -4.89
C ASP A 253 6.33 -25.32 -6.32
N ASN A 254 7.24 -26.26 -6.59
CA ASN A 254 7.82 -26.48 -7.91
C ASN A 254 7.73 -27.95 -8.32
N ILE A 255 7.16 -28.18 -9.49
CA ILE A 255 7.14 -29.49 -10.16
C ILE A 255 7.99 -29.37 -11.42
N GLU A 256 8.89 -30.30 -11.63
CA GLU A 256 9.82 -30.26 -12.74
C GLU A 256 9.99 -31.64 -13.37
N ILE A 257 10.04 -31.69 -14.71
CA ILE A 257 10.45 -32.85 -15.48
C ILE A 257 11.50 -32.42 -16.49
N GLY A 258 12.59 -33.17 -16.57
CA GLY A 258 13.70 -32.81 -17.44
C GLY A 258 14.38 -34.01 -18.08
N TYR A 259 14.97 -33.73 -19.21
CA TYR A 259 15.86 -34.66 -19.94
C TYR A 259 17.24 -33.99 -20.06
N LYS A 260 18.28 -34.75 -19.79
CA LYS A 260 19.66 -34.35 -20.08
C LYS A 260 20.40 -35.53 -20.69
N GLY A 261 21.04 -35.29 -21.84
CA GLY A 261 21.73 -36.38 -22.50
C GLY A 261 22.63 -35.96 -23.65
N ARG A 262 23.41 -36.91 -24.11
CA ARG A 262 24.24 -36.77 -25.29
C ARG A 262 23.72 -37.70 -26.39
N ILE A 263 23.36 -37.12 -27.54
CA ILE A 263 22.86 -37.83 -28.71
C ILE A 263 24.03 -38.03 -29.66
N GLY A 264 24.41 -39.29 -29.80
CA GLY A 264 25.62 -39.65 -30.49
C GLY A 264 26.88 -39.05 -29.81
N LYS A 265 27.89 -38.70 -30.63
CA LYS A 265 29.12 -38.07 -30.12
C LYS A 265 29.13 -36.56 -30.20
N LYS A 266 28.12 -35.98 -30.88
CA LYS A 266 28.19 -34.59 -31.32
C LYS A 266 27.15 -33.64 -30.72
N LEU A 267 26.05 -34.12 -30.18
CA LEU A 267 24.98 -33.25 -29.68
C LEU A 267 24.74 -33.51 -28.19
N SER A 268 24.94 -32.48 -27.35
CA SER A 268 24.50 -32.45 -25.96
C SER A 268 23.20 -31.68 -25.90
N LEU A 269 22.17 -32.23 -25.24
CA LEU A 269 20.83 -31.66 -25.14
C LEU A 269 20.36 -31.70 -23.70
N GLY A 270 19.78 -30.59 -23.24
CA GLY A 270 19.06 -30.47 -21.98
C GLY A 270 17.72 -29.80 -22.24
N ILE A 271 16.63 -30.34 -21.70
CA ILE A 271 15.29 -29.76 -21.75
C ILE A 271 14.66 -29.98 -20.39
N ASP A 272 14.20 -28.89 -19.77
CA ASP A 272 13.49 -28.91 -18.51
C ASP A 272 12.15 -28.16 -18.67
N PHE A 273 11.07 -28.79 -18.23
CA PHE A 273 9.75 -28.19 -18.08
C PHE A 273 9.45 -28.10 -16.59
N TYR A 274 8.93 -26.95 -16.16
CA TYR A 274 8.57 -26.73 -14.76
C TYR A 274 7.26 -25.97 -14.62
N SER A 275 6.60 -26.19 -13.49
CA SER A 275 5.46 -25.42 -13.02
C SER A 275 5.74 -24.95 -11.62
N THR A 276 5.60 -23.66 -11.40
CA THR A 276 5.85 -23.01 -10.11
C THR A 276 4.57 -22.35 -9.63
N ALA A 277 4.20 -22.61 -8.38
CA ALA A 277 3.12 -21.94 -7.67
C ALA A 277 3.68 -21.27 -6.42
N ARG A 278 3.61 -19.95 -6.35
CA ARG A 278 4.02 -19.14 -5.21
C ARG A 278 2.79 -18.71 -4.42
N LYS A 279 2.78 -18.94 -3.10
CA LYS A 279 1.69 -18.59 -2.20
C LYS A 279 2.21 -17.66 -1.09
N GLY A 280 1.39 -16.69 -0.69
CA GLY A 280 1.70 -15.79 0.43
C GLY A 280 2.53 -14.57 0.02
N PHE A 281 2.03 -13.78 -0.92
CA PHE A 281 2.70 -12.57 -1.38
C PHE A 281 2.72 -11.49 -0.30
N THR A 282 3.85 -10.80 -0.20
CA THR A 282 3.97 -9.55 0.56
C THR A 282 4.06 -8.40 -0.42
N GLU A 283 3.22 -7.40 -0.25
CA GLU A 283 3.21 -6.21 -1.09
C GLU A 283 3.26 -4.96 -0.22
N PHE A 284 3.87 -3.91 -0.76
CA PHE A 284 3.94 -2.62 -0.12
C PHE A 284 2.67 -1.83 -0.47
N THR A 285 1.84 -1.56 0.53
CA THR A 285 0.53 -0.93 0.36
C THR A 285 0.18 -0.02 1.52
N SER A 286 -0.97 0.62 1.45
CA SER A 286 -1.58 1.25 2.60
C SER A 286 -1.99 0.17 3.61
N VAL A 287 -1.42 0.19 4.80
CA VAL A 287 -1.73 -0.78 5.87
C VAL A 287 -2.71 -0.22 6.89
N GLY A 288 -3.23 0.97 6.63
CA GLY A 288 -4.29 1.59 7.40
C GLY A 288 -4.90 2.74 6.65
N PRO A 289 -6.13 3.13 6.97
CA PRO A 289 -6.75 4.27 6.31
C PRO A 289 -6.30 5.55 6.96
N THR A 290 -6.07 6.51 6.11
CA THR A 290 -6.27 7.91 6.44
C THR A 290 -7.61 8.29 5.87
N TYR A 291 -8.53 8.68 6.71
CA TYR A 291 -9.78 9.21 6.23
C TYR A 291 -9.61 10.69 5.89
N MET A 292 -10.12 11.05 4.73
CA MET A 292 -10.21 12.43 4.31
C MET A 292 -11.68 12.83 4.25
N LEU A 293 -12.03 13.97 4.84
CA LEU A 293 -13.31 14.58 4.64
C LEU A 293 -13.26 15.36 3.32
N MET A 294 -13.94 14.84 2.30
CA MET A 294 -13.99 15.46 0.97
C MET A 294 -15.30 16.21 0.78
N GLY A 295 -15.23 17.43 0.18
CA GLY A 295 -16.39 18.20 -0.19
C GLY A 295 -17.21 18.74 0.99
N ALA A 296 -16.59 18.90 2.17
CA ALA A 296 -17.26 19.52 3.32
C ALA A 296 -17.48 21.01 3.07
N ASP A 297 -18.74 21.40 2.91
CA ASP A 297 -19.15 22.80 2.94
C ASP A 297 -19.83 23.09 4.28
N LEU A 298 -19.09 23.73 5.17
CA LEU A 298 -19.57 24.05 6.51
C LEU A 298 -20.22 25.43 6.60
N THR A 299 -20.09 26.26 5.56
CA THR A 299 -20.46 27.68 5.65
C THR A 299 -21.83 28.03 5.07
N GLY A 300 -22.47 27.16 4.32
CA GLY A 300 -23.70 27.55 3.61
C GLY A 300 -24.96 26.94 4.16
N THR A 301 -24.96 25.64 4.36
CA THR A 301 -26.22 24.91 4.52
C THR A 301 -26.66 24.75 5.97
N TRP A 302 -25.78 24.22 6.85
CA TRP A 302 -26.21 23.85 8.19
C TRP A 302 -26.56 25.04 9.12
N PRO A 303 -25.88 26.23 9.04
CA PRO A 303 -26.32 27.39 9.80
C PRO A 303 -27.74 27.85 9.41
N GLY A 304 -28.02 27.83 8.11
CA GLY A 304 -29.36 28.14 7.60
C GLY A 304 -30.45 27.17 8.08
N LEU A 305 -30.10 25.86 8.19
CA LEU A 305 -31.03 24.86 8.74
C LEU A 305 -31.37 25.11 10.21
N ILE A 306 -30.39 25.53 11.04
CA ILE A 306 -30.64 25.89 12.44
C ILE A 306 -31.67 27.03 12.52
N GLY A 307 -31.52 28.04 11.68
CA GLY A 307 -32.49 29.14 11.58
C GLY A 307 -33.89 28.68 11.13
N GLN A 308 -33.93 27.75 10.18
CA GLN A 308 -35.22 27.18 9.70
C GLN A 308 -35.89 26.32 10.78
N ASP A 309 -35.15 25.49 11.49
CA ASP A 309 -35.70 24.67 12.57
C ASP A 309 -36.26 25.55 13.71
N LEU A 310 -35.55 26.63 14.05
CA LEU A 310 -36.01 27.60 15.05
C LEU A 310 -37.35 28.24 14.68
N ILE A 311 -37.52 28.68 13.43
CA ILE A 311 -38.79 29.30 13.01
C ILE A 311 -39.92 28.30 12.77
N ALA A 312 -39.58 27.02 12.59
CA ALA A 312 -40.54 25.94 12.51
C ALA A 312 -41.07 25.50 13.90
N ASP A 313 -40.37 25.87 14.98
CA ASP A 313 -40.73 25.48 16.34
C ASP A 313 -42.06 26.17 16.78
N PRO A 314 -43.04 25.41 17.28
CA PRO A 314 -44.36 25.98 17.66
C PRO A 314 -44.24 27.02 18.79
N THR A 315 -43.28 26.87 19.71
CA THR A 315 -43.10 27.83 20.81
C THR A 315 -42.57 29.17 20.29
N MET A 316 -41.64 29.12 19.34
CA MET A 316 -41.12 30.32 18.66
C MET A 316 -42.21 31.01 17.83
N GLN A 317 -43.01 30.24 17.11
CA GLN A 317 -44.14 30.77 16.35
C GLN A 317 -45.15 31.45 17.26
N GLY A 318 -45.49 30.80 18.37
CA GLY A 318 -46.39 31.37 19.39
C GLY A 318 -45.85 32.65 20.02
N ALA A 319 -44.57 32.67 20.39
CA ALA A 319 -43.91 33.84 20.95
C ALA A 319 -43.85 35.02 19.96
N ALA A 320 -43.54 34.74 18.71
CA ALA A 320 -43.50 35.76 17.65
C ALA A 320 -44.93 36.32 17.39
N ALA A 321 -45.96 35.46 17.37
CA ALA A 321 -47.35 35.87 17.22
C ALA A 321 -47.82 36.77 18.39
N ALA A 322 -47.52 36.39 19.63
CA ALA A 322 -47.84 37.17 20.82
C ALA A 322 -47.12 38.52 20.82
N PHE A 323 -45.84 38.54 20.42
CA PHE A 323 -45.04 39.77 20.31
C PHE A 323 -45.67 40.72 19.28
N VAL A 324 -46.00 40.25 18.09
CA VAL A 324 -46.62 41.02 17.02
C VAL A 324 -48.00 41.53 17.46
N ALA A 325 -48.84 40.68 18.06
CA ALA A 325 -50.18 41.09 18.58
C ALA A 325 -50.06 42.18 19.64
N GLY A 326 -49.06 42.06 20.55
CA GLY A 326 -48.76 43.09 21.55
C GLY A 326 -48.31 44.41 20.93
N ALA A 327 -47.47 44.37 19.92
CA ALA A 327 -47.04 45.56 19.19
C ALA A 327 -48.18 46.25 18.41
N TYR A 328 -49.08 45.48 17.85
CA TYR A 328 -50.31 46.03 17.24
C TYR A 328 -51.25 46.64 18.27
N ALA A 329 -51.49 45.98 19.41
CA ALA A 329 -52.29 46.47 20.51
C ALA A 329 -51.77 47.79 21.11
N ALA A 330 -50.45 47.95 21.13
CA ALA A 330 -49.76 49.16 21.57
C ALA A 330 -49.65 50.27 20.50
N ASN A 331 -50.29 50.10 19.35
CA ASN A 331 -50.22 50.98 18.16
C ASN A 331 -48.76 51.23 17.67
N LEU A 332 -47.88 50.32 17.97
CA LEU A 332 -46.45 50.36 17.50
C LEU A 332 -46.32 49.88 16.07
N LEU A 333 -47.31 49.08 15.59
CA LEU A 333 -47.35 48.53 14.23
C LEU A 333 -48.73 48.91 13.63
N PRO A 334 -48.81 49.79 12.62
CA PRO A 334 -50.07 50.11 11.97
C PRO A 334 -50.59 48.93 11.14
N PRO A 335 -51.94 48.84 10.91
CA PRO A 335 -52.56 47.71 10.21
C PRO A 335 -52.04 47.47 8.78
N THR A 336 -51.29 48.40 8.20
CA THR A 336 -50.81 48.38 6.81
C THR A 336 -49.33 47.97 6.67
N GLY A 337 -48.69 47.56 7.76
CA GLY A 337 -47.25 47.09 7.75
C GLY A 337 -46.43 47.78 8.81
N LEU A 338 -45.17 47.31 8.94
CA LEU A 338 -44.18 47.87 9.87
C LEU A 338 -43.79 49.31 9.47
N PRO A 339 -43.85 50.31 10.38
CA PRO A 339 -43.28 51.62 10.10
C PRO A 339 -41.81 51.53 9.72
N ALA A 340 -41.36 52.37 8.80
CA ALA A 340 -39.96 52.41 8.35
C ALA A 340 -38.99 52.57 9.53
N ALA A 341 -39.34 53.33 10.57
CA ALA A 341 -38.54 53.49 11.77
C ALA A 341 -38.38 52.17 12.58
N THR A 342 -39.41 51.33 12.61
CA THR A 342 -39.38 50.02 13.28
C THR A 342 -38.57 48.99 12.49
N SER A 343 -38.67 49.06 11.16
CA SER A 343 -37.84 48.23 10.28
C SER A 343 -36.34 48.54 10.43
N ILE A 344 -35.99 49.82 10.55
CA ILE A 344 -34.61 50.27 10.81
C ILE A 344 -34.14 49.82 12.21
N ALA A 345 -34.99 49.98 13.25
CA ALA A 345 -34.71 49.56 14.60
C ALA A 345 -34.51 48.06 14.76
N LEU A 346 -35.12 47.24 13.90
CA LEU A 346 -34.95 45.78 13.83
C LEU A 346 -33.81 45.36 12.89
N GLY A 347 -33.08 46.30 12.27
CA GLY A 347 -32.00 45.99 11.33
C GLY A 347 -32.49 45.38 10.02
N LEU A 348 -33.76 45.52 9.68
CA LEU A 348 -34.29 45.04 8.40
C LEU A 348 -33.90 46.02 7.29
N PRO A 349 -33.41 45.52 6.13
CA PRO A 349 -33.19 46.35 4.97
C PRO A 349 -34.50 47.05 4.56
N SER A 350 -34.43 48.31 4.17
CA SER A 350 -35.55 49.22 3.91
C SER A 350 -36.51 48.80 2.78
N SER A 351 -36.38 47.61 2.22
CA SER A 351 -37.15 47.19 1.04
C SER A 351 -37.49 45.72 0.88
N PRO A 352 -37.70 44.87 1.86
CA PRO A 352 -38.04 43.47 1.53
C PRO A 352 -39.48 43.04 1.77
N LEU A 353 -40.28 43.78 2.53
CA LEU A 353 -41.64 43.35 2.79
C LEU A 353 -42.59 43.53 1.58
N ALA A 354 -42.23 44.39 0.64
CA ALA A 354 -43.01 44.57 -0.59
C ALA A 354 -42.89 43.39 -1.59
N VAL A 355 -41.88 42.54 -1.44
CA VAL A 355 -41.64 41.41 -2.37
C VAL A 355 -42.35 40.13 -1.89
N LEU A 356 -42.69 40.01 -0.62
CA LEU A 356 -43.38 38.85 -0.04
C LEU A 356 -44.91 38.90 -0.18
N LEU A 357 -45.43 39.96 -0.77
CA LEU A 357 -46.87 40.05 -1.13
C LEU A 357 -47.07 39.26 -2.41
N ALA A 358 -47.65 38.06 -2.30
CA ALA A 358 -48.22 37.38 -3.46
C ALA A 358 -49.22 38.32 -4.13
N PRO A 359 -49.30 38.36 -5.46
CA PRO A 359 -50.19 39.24 -6.20
C PRO A 359 -51.67 39.07 -5.80
N ASP A 360 -52.01 38.03 -5.08
CA ASP A 360 -53.41 37.59 -4.82
C ASP A 360 -53.91 37.88 -3.39
N GLY A 361 -53.16 38.65 -2.62
CA GLY A 361 -53.74 39.47 -1.53
C GLY A 361 -54.29 38.76 -0.30
N ALA A 362 -53.82 37.60 0.12
CA ALA A 362 -54.54 36.80 1.10
C ALA A 362 -53.97 36.70 2.52
N LEU A 363 -52.80 37.31 2.85
CA LEU A 363 -52.28 37.27 4.23
C LEU A 363 -52.68 38.55 5.01
N PRO A 364 -53.23 38.41 6.22
CA PRO A 364 -53.49 39.57 7.11
C PRO A 364 -52.15 40.26 7.45
N PRO A 365 -52.15 41.60 7.66
CA PRO A 365 -50.91 42.33 7.99
C PRO A 365 -50.13 41.79 9.21
N GLN A 366 -50.86 41.25 10.19
CA GLN A 366 -50.26 40.61 11.37
C GLN A 366 -49.41 39.36 11.03
N ASN A 367 -49.89 38.54 10.12
CA ASN A 367 -49.16 37.33 9.71
C ASN A 367 -47.87 37.69 8.94
N LEU A 368 -47.92 38.75 8.14
CA LEU A 368 -46.73 39.26 7.43
C LEU A 368 -45.68 39.83 8.40
N ALA A 369 -46.12 40.56 9.43
CA ALA A 369 -45.21 41.07 10.46
C ALA A 369 -44.56 39.92 11.27
N GLN A 370 -45.35 38.88 11.57
CA GLN A 370 -44.82 37.66 12.23
C GLN A 370 -43.80 36.93 11.35
N LEU A 371 -44.10 36.72 10.07
CA LEU A 371 -43.18 36.09 9.13
C LEU A 371 -41.87 36.89 8.98
N GLY A 372 -41.96 38.23 8.87
CA GLY A 372 -40.81 39.11 8.78
C GLY A 372 -39.94 39.06 10.04
N LEU A 373 -40.56 39.00 11.22
CA LEU A 373 -39.84 38.84 12.49
C LEU A 373 -39.14 37.48 12.60
N LEU A 374 -39.84 36.41 12.26
CA LEU A 374 -39.26 35.07 12.24
C LEU A 374 -38.10 34.99 11.25
N GLN A 375 -38.23 35.59 10.07
CA GLN A 375 -37.14 35.64 9.07
C GLN A 375 -35.91 36.40 9.59
N LEU A 376 -36.11 37.51 10.30
CA LEU A 376 -35.04 38.26 10.93
C LEU A 376 -34.28 37.41 11.98
N ILE A 377 -35.04 36.74 12.85
CA ILE A 377 -34.47 35.86 13.88
C ILE A 377 -33.70 34.71 13.24
N SER A 378 -34.30 34.07 12.25
CA SER A 378 -33.62 32.98 11.49
C SER A 378 -32.32 33.47 10.89
N SER A 379 -32.32 34.62 10.22
CA SER A 379 -31.11 35.18 9.60
C SER A 379 -30.02 35.57 10.63
N SER A 380 -30.43 36.09 11.79
CA SER A 380 -29.52 36.46 12.87
C SER A 380 -28.87 35.21 13.50
N VAL A 381 -29.66 34.17 13.69
CA VAL A 381 -29.15 32.88 14.21
C VAL A 381 -28.22 32.23 13.19
N ALA A 382 -28.64 32.15 11.94
CA ALA A 382 -27.79 31.62 10.87
C ALA A 382 -26.46 32.39 10.78
N GLY A 383 -26.48 33.72 10.82
CA GLY A 383 -25.28 34.56 10.79
C GLY A 383 -24.32 34.31 11.96
N GLY A 384 -24.85 34.06 13.17
CA GLY A 384 -24.03 33.67 14.33
C GLY A 384 -23.35 32.33 14.15
N PHE A 385 -24.06 31.35 13.63
CA PHE A 385 -23.49 30.02 13.33
C PHE A 385 -22.59 30.03 12.08
N ASP A 386 -22.80 30.93 11.12
CA ASP A 386 -21.88 31.11 9.98
C ASP A 386 -20.46 31.53 10.42
N LEU A 387 -20.36 32.36 11.45
CA LEU A 387 -19.05 32.72 12.02
C LEU A 387 -18.36 31.49 12.62
N ALA A 388 -19.10 30.67 13.34
CA ALA A 388 -18.56 29.43 13.88
C ALA A 388 -18.23 28.42 12.75
N ALA A 389 -19.08 28.33 11.73
CA ALA A 389 -18.82 27.50 10.55
C ALA A 389 -17.55 27.89 9.81
N ASN A 390 -17.32 29.19 9.62
CA ASN A 390 -16.07 29.69 9.02
C ASN A 390 -14.84 29.36 9.85
N ALA A 391 -14.94 29.46 11.17
CA ALA A 391 -13.84 29.10 12.07
C ALA A 391 -13.54 27.58 12.02
N LEU A 392 -14.56 26.75 12.03
CA LEU A 392 -14.45 25.29 11.88
C LEU A 392 -13.90 24.91 10.49
N GLN A 393 -14.38 25.56 9.42
CA GLN A 393 -13.88 25.34 8.05
C GLN A 393 -12.39 25.63 7.96
N GLY A 394 -11.92 26.70 8.59
CA GLY A 394 -10.48 27.01 8.62
C GLY A 394 -9.64 25.96 9.34
N GLY A 395 -10.21 25.28 10.35
CA GLY A 395 -9.55 24.18 11.05
C GLY A 395 -9.57 22.83 10.28
N ILE A 396 -10.48 22.70 9.32
CA ILE A 396 -10.69 21.44 8.57
C ILE A 396 -10.07 21.47 7.17
N ASN A 397 -9.42 22.52 6.74
CA ASN A 397 -8.87 22.63 5.38
C ASN A 397 -7.31 22.53 5.36
N PRO A 398 -6.72 21.50 4.76
CA PRO A 398 -7.33 20.32 4.14
C PRO A 398 -7.93 19.38 5.20
N SER A 399 -9.16 18.94 4.96
CA SER A 399 -9.90 18.11 5.90
C SER A 399 -9.45 16.67 5.81
N PHE A 400 -8.67 16.20 6.74
CA PHE A 400 -8.34 14.79 6.83
C PHE A 400 -8.37 14.31 8.28
N PHE A 401 -8.77 13.07 8.42
CA PHE A 401 -8.83 12.37 9.70
C PHE A 401 -7.88 11.20 9.65
N GLY A 402 -6.95 11.12 10.60
CA GLY A 402 -6.15 9.94 10.79
C GLY A 402 -6.91 8.92 11.62
N THR A 403 -7.16 7.74 11.08
CA THR A 403 -7.28 6.61 11.97
C THR A 403 -5.93 6.02 12.16
N ILE A 404 -5.61 5.83 13.38
CA ILE A 404 -4.36 5.27 13.78
C ILE A 404 -4.64 3.81 14.07
N SER A 405 -3.82 2.91 13.54
CA SER A 405 -3.78 1.55 14.05
C SER A 405 -3.58 1.62 15.58
N SER A 406 -4.08 0.64 16.29
CA SER A 406 -4.03 0.60 17.76
C SER A 406 -2.62 0.74 18.35
N ASP A 407 -1.60 0.54 17.56
CA ASP A 407 -0.17 0.63 17.91
C ASP A 407 0.41 2.04 17.84
N ARG A 408 -0.28 3.01 17.23
CA ARG A 408 0.16 4.41 17.25
C ARG A 408 -0.68 5.24 18.20
N ALA A 409 0.02 5.98 19.07
CA ALA A 409 -0.64 6.80 20.07
C ALA A 409 -1.56 7.84 19.41
N PRO A 410 -2.82 7.93 19.83
CA PRO A 410 -3.78 8.91 19.31
C PRO A 410 -3.38 10.38 19.60
N ASN A 411 -2.28 10.61 20.31
CA ASN A 411 -1.85 11.91 20.78
C ASN A 411 -0.66 12.49 19.99
N ASP A 412 -0.23 11.85 18.91
CA ASP A 412 0.77 12.46 18.04
C ASP A 412 0.17 13.71 17.39
N ALA A 413 0.85 14.85 17.56
CA ALA A 413 0.42 16.13 17.01
C ALA A 413 0.37 16.14 15.47
N VAL A 414 0.98 15.15 14.82
CA VAL A 414 1.04 14.96 13.38
C VAL A 414 0.24 13.72 13.00
N ALA A 415 -0.70 13.87 12.09
CA ALA A 415 -1.43 12.74 11.56
C ALA A 415 -0.52 11.87 10.68
N HIS A 416 -0.64 10.56 10.80
CA HIS A 416 0.15 9.62 10.03
C HIS A 416 -0.72 8.85 9.03
N ILE A 417 -0.26 8.77 7.78
CA ILE A 417 -0.78 7.84 6.80
C ILE A 417 0.03 6.56 6.89
N PRO A 418 -0.50 5.49 7.47
CA PRO A 418 0.25 4.26 7.62
C PRO A 418 0.35 3.55 6.27
N ALA A 419 1.59 3.36 5.84
CA ALA A 419 1.96 2.52 4.72
C ALA A 419 2.85 1.40 5.23
N GLY A 420 2.92 0.29 4.53
CA GLY A 420 3.76 -0.81 4.98
C GLY A 420 3.62 -2.06 4.14
N TYR A 421 4.14 -3.14 4.67
CA TYR A 421 4.07 -4.43 4.02
C TYR A 421 2.83 -5.18 4.49
N ARG A 422 1.98 -5.56 3.54
CA ARG A 422 0.83 -6.43 3.79
C ARG A 422 1.05 -7.76 3.09
N GLN A 423 0.93 -8.83 3.82
CA GLN A 423 0.96 -10.16 3.25
C GLN A 423 -0.45 -10.63 2.87
N TYR A 424 -0.54 -11.29 1.72
CA TYR A 424 -1.75 -11.91 1.19
C TYR A 424 -1.56 -13.43 1.19
N PRO A 425 -1.82 -14.10 2.33
CA PRO A 425 -1.46 -15.50 2.52
C PRO A 425 -2.27 -16.46 1.65
N GLU A 426 -3.46 -16.06 1.21
CA GLU A 426 -4.34 -16.93 0.41
C GLU A 426 -4.08 -16.82 -1.10
N VAL A 427 -3.38 -15.78 -1.53
CA VAL A 427 -3.13 -15.55 -2.95
C VAL A 427 -2.02 -16.47 -3.46
N THR A 428 -2.31 -17.11 -4.59
CA THR A 428 -1.36 -17.98 -5.29
C THR A 428 -1.12 -17.46 -6.70
N ARG A 429 0.13 -17.31 -7.10
CA ARG A 429 0.54 -16.99 -8.47
C ARG A 429 1.27 -18.19 -9.06
N SER A 430 0.78 -18.66 -10.22
CA SER A 430 1.34 -19.81 -10.88
C SER A 430 1.83 -19.46 -12.28
N HIS A 431 2.91 -20.07 -12.67
CA HIS A 431 3.40 -20.04 -14.05
C HIS A 431 4.10 -21.35 -14.37
N TRP A 432 4.18 -21.66 -15.63
CA TRP A 432 5.01 -22.75 -16.13
C TRP A 432 6.12 -22.17 -17.00
N GLY A 433 7.16 -22.94 -17.20
CA GLY A 433 8.25 -22.55 -18.07
C GLY A 433 9.02 -23.74 -18.64
N THR A 434 9.95 -23.40 -19.50
CA THR A 434 10.87 -24.37 -20.10
C THR A 434 12.25 -23.74 -20.25
N ASP A 435 13.27 -24.51 -19.89
CA ASP A 435 14.66 -24.20 -20.15
C ASP A 435 15.23 -25.26 -21.11
N MET A 436 15.85 -24.80 -22.21
CA MET A 436 16.45 -25.66 -23.21
C MET A 436 17.90 -25.28 -23.40
N SER A 437 18.76 -26.27 -23.53
CA SER A 437 20.16 -26.12 -23.87
C SER A 437 20.57 -27.13 -24.92
N ALA A 438 21.32 -26.69 -25.91
CA ALA A 438 21.90 -27.55 -26.93
C ALA A 438 23.33 -27.12 -27.23
N GLU A 439 24.23 -28.07 -27.33
CA GLU A 439 25.59 -27.82 -27.79
C GLU A 439 25.99 -28.87 -28.82
N TYR A 440 26.30 -28.38 -30.02
CA TYR A 440 26.74 -29.22 -31.13
C TYR A 440 28.24 -29.10 -31.31
N TYR A 441 28.95 -30.21 -31.18
CA TYR A 441 30.39 -30.34 -31.40
C TYR A 441 30.64 -30.73 -32.87
N HIS A 442 30.95 -29.74 -33.72
CA HIS A 442 31.28 -30.00 -35.11
C HIS A 442 32.52 -30.89 -35.19
N ASN A 443 33.55 -30.53 -34.45
CA ASN A 443 34.77 -31.30 -34.21
C ASN A 443 35.37 -30.96 -32.82
N GLU A 444 36.58 -31.37 -32.52
CA GLU A 444 37.25 -31.15 -31.25
C GLU A 444 37.52 -29.65 -30.96
N ASN A 445 37.61 -28.86 -32.03
CA ASN A 445 37.98 -27.43 -31.93
C ASN A 445 36.80 -26.49 -32.05
N ILE A 446 35.64 -26.94 -32.59
CA ILE A 446 34.52 -26.08 -32.89
C ILE A 446 33.25 -26.60 -32.23
N SER A 447 32.64 -25.76 -31.38
CA SER A 447 31.27 -26.01 -30.86
C SER A 447 30.36 -24.84 -31.10
N ILE A 448 29.05 -25.14 -31.32
CA ILE A 448 27.97 -24.19 -31.46
C ILE A 448 26.97 -24.50 -30.35
N TRP A 449 26.53 -23.49 -29.61
CA TRP A 449 25.62 -23.68 -28.50
C TRP A 449 24.42 -22.73 -28.58
N LEU A 450 23.30 -23.18 -28.03
CA LEU A 450 22.04 -22.45 -27.92
C LEU A 450 21.43 -22.72 -26.54
N ASN A 451 21.00 -21.67 -25.87
CA ASN A 451 20.13 -21.74 -24.68
C ASN A 451 18.87 -20.93 -24.96
N TYR A 452 17.74 -21.44 -24.53
CA TYR A 452 16.45 -20.79 -24.59
C TYR A 452 15.72 -21.00 -23.27
N SER A 453 15.17 -19.91 -22.73
CA SER A 453 14.31 -19.93 -21.55
C SER A 453 13.00 -19.24 -21.88
N HIS A 454 11.90 -19.85 -21.47
CA HIS A 454 10.55 -19.32 -21.60
C HIS A 454 9.78 -19.49 -20.30
N ILE A 455 9.00 -18.46 -19.95
CA ILE A 455 7.98 -18.53 -18.91
C ILE A 455 6.64 -18.12 -19.51
N SER A 456 5.56 -18.77 -19.07
CA SER A 456 4.22 -18.55 -19.61
C SER A 456 3.66 -17.18 -19.29
N GLN A 457 4.09 -16.61 -18.17
CA GLN A 457 3.58 -15.35 -17.64
C GLN A 457 4.62 -14.72 -16.72
N ASN A 458 4.79 -13.41 -16.80
CA ASN A 458 5.71 -12.66 -15.96
C ASN A 458 5.04 -11.49 -15.19
N GLU A 459 3.76 -11.27 -15.43
CA GLU A 459 2.97 -10.24 -14.75
C GLU A 459 1.51 -10.70 -14.57
N TRP A 460 0.87 -10.24 -13.49
CA TRP A 460 -0.54 -10.40 -13.18
C TRP A 460 -1.09 -9.01 -12.90
N ILE A 461 -2.05 -8.59 -13.72
CA ILE A 461 -2.63 -7.25 -13.68
C ILE A 461 -4.11 -7.38 -13.27
N PRO A 462 -4.57 -6.63 -12.25
CA PRO A 462 -5.96 -6.64 -11.81
C PRO A 462 -6.95 -6.45 -12.96
N GLY A 463 -8.01 -7.24 -12.99
CA GLY A 463 -9.05 -7.22 -14.03
C GLY A 463 -8.68 -7.88 -15.35
N GLN A 464 -7.54 -8.56 -15.46
CA GLN A 464 -7.18 -9.40 -16.60
C GLN A 464 -7.51 -10.88 -16.34
N GLU A 465 -7.51 -11.71 -17.39
CA GLU A 465 -7.99 -13.10 -17.40
C GLU A 465 -7.30 -14.05 -16.40
N ASN A 466 -6.20 -13.65 -15.80
CA ASN A 466 -5.47 -14.40 -14.78
C ASN A 466 -5.36 -13.64 -13.44
N ASP A 467 -6.35 -12.80 -13.17
CA ASP A 467 -6.43 -12.05 -11.93
C ASP A 467 -6.99 -12.94 -10.81
N ASP A 468 -6.17 -13.19 -9.79
CA ASP A 468 -6.57 -13.93 -8.58
C ASP A 468 -7.08 -12.99 -7.49
N ASP A 469 -7.84 -11.96 -7.85
CA ASP A 469 -8.47 -10.98 -6.95
C ASP A 469 -7.48 -10.11 -6.13
N LEU A 470 -6.23 -10.00 -6.56
CA LEU A 470 -5.32 -9.03 -5.94
C LEU A 470 -5.62 -7.61 -6.40
N PRO A 471 -5.68 -6.65 -5.49
CA PRO A 471 -5.95 -5.26 -5.82
C PRO A 471 -4.75 -4.51 -6.45
N PHE A 472 -3.64 -5.20 -6.73
CA PHE A 472 -2.42 -4.60 -7.27
C PHE A 472 -1.74 -5.53 -8.28
N PRO A 473 -0.99 -4.96 -9.26
CA PRO A 473 -0.20 -5.76 -10.20
C PRO A 473 0.96 -6.47 -9.49
N SER A 474 1.25 -7.70 -9.91
CA SER A 474 2.39 -8.48 -9.44
C SER A 474 3.31 -8.83 -10.60
N HIS A 475 4.64 -8.77 -10.41
CA HIS A 475 5.63 -8.93 -11.47
C HIS A 475 6.75 -9.89 -11.04
N LEU A 476 7.19 -10.75 -11.96
CA LEU A 476 8.37 -11.59 -11.75
C LEU A 476 9.69 -10.89 -12.07
N ASN A 477 9.63 -9.65 -12.59
CA ASN A 477 10.81 -8.86 -12.96
C ASN A 477 11.77 -9.58 -13.92
N THR A 478 11.23 -10.35 -14.84
CA THR A 478 12.00 -11.13 -15.82
C THR A 478 11.28 -11.16 -17.17
N PRO A 479 12.00 -11.18 -18.30
CA PRO A 479 11.37 -11.29 -19.62
C PRO A 479 10.76 -12.68 -19.84
N LEU A 480 9.71 -12.73 -20.67
CA LEU A 480 9.05 -13.98 -21.05
C LEU A 480 9.98 -14.94 -21.80
N ASN A 481 10.83 -14.38 -22.67
CA ASN A 481 11.77 -15.17 -23.47
C ASN A 481 13.19 -14.64 -23.36
N LYS A 482 14.15 -15.54 -23.26
CA LYS A 482 15.58 -15.28 -23.30
C LYS A 482 16.26 -16.25 -24.26
N TYR A 483 17.07 -15.72 -25.14
CA TYR A 483 17.84 -16.50 -26.10
C TYR A 483 19.31 -16.19 -25.93
N ARG A 484 20.14 -17.22 -25.96
CA ARG A 484 21.59 -17.10 -25.99
C ARG A 484 22.14 -18.12 -26.94
N ALA A 485 22.95 -17.67 -27.89
CA ALA A 485 23.57 -18.55 -28.86
C ALA A 485 25.03 -18.12 -29.09
N GLY A 486 25.87 -19.07 -29.43
CA GLY A 486 27.25 -18.71 -29.70
C GLY A 486 28.05 -19.82 -30.36
N VAL A 487 29.23 -19.43 -30.81
CA VAL A 487 30.25 -20.33 -31.36
C VAL A 487 31.51 -20.22 -30.50
N ARG A 488 32.15 -21.33 -30.28
CA ARG A 488 33.45 -21.45 -29.63
C ARG A 488 34.43 -22.12 -30.57
N LEU A 489 35.59 -21.51 -30.68
CA LEU A 489 36.77 -22.03 -31.40
C LEU A 489 37.89 -22.26 -30.37
N ASN A 490 38.44 -23.43 -30.33
CA ASN A 490 39.49 -23.80 -29.39
C ASN A 490 40.62 -24.57 -30.10
N TYR A 491 41.59 -23.84 -30.57
CA TYR A 491 42.79 -24.36 -31.21
C TYR A 491 44.01 -24.16 -30.31
N ASP A 492 45.05 -24.92 -30.50
CA ASP A 492 46.28 -24.80 -29.73
C ASP A 492 46.91 -23.39 -29.87
N THR A 493 46.72 -22.77 -31.02
CA THR A 493 47.27 -21.44 -31.34
C THR A 493 46.42 -20.28 -30.93
N PHE A 494 45.11 -20.47 -30.74
CA PHE A 494 44.18 -19.44 -30.28
C PHE A 494 42.88 -20.06 -29.79
N ARG A 495 42.17 -19.28 -28.97
CA ARG A 495 40.79 -19.53 -28.61
C ARG A 495 39.93 -18.30 -28.94
N ALA A 496 38.75 -18.53 -29.46
CA ALA A 496 37.82 -17.43 -29.74
C ALA A 496 36.37 -17.83 -29.43
N SER A 497 35.55 -16.88 -29.05
CA SER A 497 34.13 -17.09 -28.94
C SER A 497 33.37 -15.83 -29.34
N LEU A 498 32.21 -16.04 -29.95
CA LEU A 498 31.22 -15.02 -30.21
C LEU A 498 29.89 -15.52 -29.66
N ALA A 499 29.25 -14.70 -28.84
CA ALA A 499 27.95 -14.99 -28.25
C ALA A 499 26.96 -13.87 -28.54
N TYR A 500 25.74 -14.25 -28.80
CA TYR A 500 24.58 -13.37 -28.91
C TYR A 500 23.64 -13.63 -27.76
N GLN A 501 23.08 -12.57 -27.18
CA GLN A 501 22.05 -12.60 -26.16
C GLN A 501 20.89 -11.71 -26.58
N HIS A 502 19.67 -12.25 -26.46
CA HIS A 502 18.43 -11.52 -26.59
C HIS A 502 17.55 -11.77 -25.35
N ASP A 503 17.03 -10.68 -24.79
CA ASP A 503 16.01 -10.72 -23.75
C ASP A 503 14.83 -9.85 -24.21
N ASN A 504 13.59 -10.36 -24.11
CA ASN A 504 12.40 -9.58 -24.39
C ASN A 504 12.27 -8.39 -23.44
N SER A 505 11.51 -7.40 -23.85
CA SER A 505 11.07 -6.32 -22.94
C SER A 505 10.15 -6.86 -21.85
N PHE A 506 10.12 -6.18 -20.72
CA PHE A 506 9.23 -6.52 -19.60
C PHE A 506 9.04 -5.32 -18.67
N THR A 507 7.98 -5.34 -17.87
CA THR A 507 7.79 -4.40 -16.76
C THR A 507 8.45 -4.94 -15.52
N SER A 508 9.18 -4.08 -14.80
CA SER A 508 9.78 -4.39 -13.51
C SER A 508 9.25 -3.43 -12.44
N VAL A 509 8.93 -3.97 -11.27
CA VAL A 509 8.46 -3.23 -10.10
C VAL A 509 9.29 -3.64 -8.89
N PHE A 510 9.80 -2.64 -8.17
CA PHE A 510 10.59 -2.82 -6.96
C PHE A 510 9.88 -2.07 -5.85
N GLY A 511 9.05 -2.64 -5.06
CA GLY A 511 8.35 -2.06 -3.92
C GLY A 511 8.02 -0.55 -3.97
N ALA A 512 7.11 -0.07 -3.19
CA ALA A 512 6.79 1.37 -3.07
C ALA A 512 6.53 2.12 -4.40
N GLY A 513 6.05 1.42 -5.45
CA GLY A 513 5.76 2.02 -6.75
C GLY A 513 6.99 2.40 -7.58
N LEU A 514 8.20 1.98 -7.17
CA LEU A 514 9.40 2.14 -7.98
C LEU A 514 9.43 1.03 -9.04
N GLY A 515 9.32 1.41 -10.28
CA GLY A 515 9.34 0.46 -11.38
C GLY A 515 9.32 1.15 -12.73
N GLY A 516 9.19 0.37 -13.76
CA GLY A 516 9.07 0.88 -15.11
C GLY A 516 9.38 -0.15 -16.18
N PHE A 517 9.27 0.28 -17.40
CA PHE A 517 9.51 -0.53 -18.58
C PHE A 517 11.01 -0.76 -18.81
N THR A 518 11.40 -2.02 -18.96
CA THR A 518 12.74 -2.46 -19.35
C THR A 518 12.68 -2.85 -20.83
N PRO A 519 13.34 -2.12 -21.72
CA PRO A 519 13.34 -2.44 -23.15
C PRO A 519 14.01 -3.78 -23.46
N GLU A 520 13.67 -4.35 -24.61
CA GLU A 520 14.36 -5.52 -25.14
C GLU A 520 15.88 -5.29 -25.27
N ARG A 521 16.63 -6.33 -25.11
CA ARG A 521 18.07 -6.27 -25.13
C ARG A 521 18.65 -7.25 -26.15
N ASN A 522 19.53 -6.73 -27.00
CA ASN A 522 20.27 -7.48 -28.02
C ASN A 522 21.76 -7.17 -27.87
N ILE A 523 22.55 -8.12 -27.40
CA ILE A 523 23.95 -7.92 -27.05
C ILE A 523 24.82 -8.98 -27.71
N PHE A 524 25.99 -8.56 -28.21
CA PHE A 524 27.03 -9.44 -28.68
C PHE A 524 28.23 -9.35 -27.73
N ASP A 525 28.75 -10.51 -27.33
CA ASP A 525 29.96 -10.63 -26.55
C ASP A 525 30.99 -11.42 -27.36
N ALA A 526 32.24 -10.99 -27.31
CA ALA A 526 33.34 -11.66 -28.01
C ALA A 526 34.54 -11.88 -27.07
N ASN A 527 35.19 -12.99 -27.25
CA ASN A 527 36.47 -13.27 -26.58
C ASN A 527 37.47 -13.78 -27.63
N PHE A 528 38.71 -13.34 -27.50
CA PHE A 528 39.85 -13.82 -28.29
C PHE A 528 41.09 -13.94 -27.39
N GLY A 529 41.71 -15.10 -27.39
CA GLY A 529 42.90 -15.35 -26.59
C GLY A 529 43.92 -16.22 -27.34
N PHE A 530 45.17 -16.02 -27.03
CA PHE A 530 46.27 -16.77 -27.64
C PHE A 530 47.45 -16.94 -26.65
N PRO A 531 48.25 -17.99 -26.79
CA PRO A 531 49.48 -18.12 -26.06
C PRO A 531 50.54 -17.13 -26.59
N ILE A 532 51.22 -16.41 -25.70
CA ILE A 532 52.34 -15.54 -26.05
C ILE A 532 53.65 -16.36 -26.08
N ILE A 533 53.85 -17.13 -25.02
CA ILE A 533 54.93 -18.11 -24.84
C ILE A 533 54.39 -19.29 -24.04
N GLU A 534 55.14 -20.34 -23.90
CA GLU A 534 54.79 -21.48 -23.05
C GLU A 534 54.47 -21.01 -21.61
N GLY A 535 53.32 -21.40 -21.10
CA GLY A 535 52.82 -20.99 -19.77
C GLY A 535 52.20 -19.59 -19.70
N VAL A 536 52.21 -18.74 -20.77
CA VAL A 536 51.68 -17.38 -20.74
C VAL A 536 50.62 -17.20 -21.81
N TYR A 537 49.38 -16.91 -21.36
CA TYR A 537 48.22 -16.67 -22.22
C TYR A 537 47.72 -15.25 -22.10
N PHE A 538 47.32 -14.68 -23.23
CA PHE A 538 46.68 -13.36 -23.30
C PHE A 538 45.27 -13.47 -23.84
N ASP A 539 44.30 -12.80 -23.18
CA ASP A 539 42.88 -12.77 -23.56
C ASP A 539 42.39 -11.34 -23.67
N ILE A 540 41.57 -11.07 -24.68
CA ILE A 540 40.79 -9.89 -24.87
C ILE A 540 39.32 -10.27 -24.78
N GLN A 541 38.59 -9.74 -23.82
CA GLN A 541 37.16 -10.01 -23.62
C GLN A 541 36.40 -8.73 -23.82
N ALA A 542 35.47 -8.70 -24.78
CA ALA A 542 34.59 -7.57 -25.03
C ALA A 542 33.15 -7.98 -24.74
N THR A 543 32.56 -7.42 -23.69
CA THR A 543 31.12 -7.53 -23.44
C THR A 543 30.41 -6.34 -24.05
N ASN A 544 29.23 -6.58 -24.63
CA ASN A 544 28.49 -5.58 -25.39
C ASN A 544 29.33 -4.98 -26.52
N LEU A 545 29.83 -5.84 -27.39
CA LEU A 545 30.77 -5.50 -28.47
C LEU A 545 30.30 -4.31 -29.34
N LEU A 546 29.02 -4.19 -29.58
CA LEU A 546 28.40 -3.13 -30.40
C LEU A 546 28.10 -1.84 -29.61
N ASP A 547 28.49 -1.76 -28.33
CA ASP A 547 28.30 -0.59 -27.45
C ASP A 547 26.84 -0.12 -27.36
N ARG A 548 25.87 -1.02 -27.37
CA ARG A 548 24.47 -0.65 -27.18
C ARG A 548 24.26 -0.18 -25.76
N LYS A 549 23.73 1.04 -25.58
CA LYS A 549 23.43 1.58 -24.27
C LYS A 549 22.14 0.96 -23.74
N TYR A 550 22.22 0.29 -22.60
CA TYR A 550 21.06 -0.32 -21.97
C TYR A 550 21.12 -0.18 -20.44
N ARG A 551 19.98 -0.37 -19.80
CA ARG A 551 19.86 -0.52 -18.36
C ARG A 551 19.35 -1.93 -18.06
N GLN A 552 19.80 -2.53 -17.00
CA GLN A 552 19.29 -3.84 -16.56
C GLN A 552 17.88 -3.73 -16.03
N PHE A 553 17.62 -2.62 -15.30
CA PHE A 553 16.31 -2.23 -14.79
C PHE A 553 16.19 -0.72 -14.80
N PRO A 554 14.97 -0.15 -14.77
CA PRO A 554 14.75 1.28 -14.59
C PRO A 554 15.50 1.81 -13.36
N GLY A 555 16.08 2.99 -13.47
CA GLY A 555 16.85 3.62 -12.39
C GLY A 555 18.30 3.16 -12.24
N LEU A 556 18.71 2.00 -12.77
CA LEU A 556 20.10 1.56 -12.73
C LEU A 556 21.01 2.34 -13.71
N PRO A 557 22.33 2.35 -13.48
CA PRO A 557 23.29 2.96 -14.39
C PRO A 557 23.20 2.40 -15.82
N ILE A 558 23.48 3.24 -16.80
CA ILE A 558 23.59 2.81 -18.20
C ILE A 558 24.87 1.98 -18.37
N ILE A 559 24.70 0.82 -18.98
CA ILE A 559 25.79 -0.09 -19.32
C ILE A 559 26.13 0.05 -20.79
N GLY A 560 27.39 0.28 -21.08
CA GLY A 560 27.96 0.29 -22.42
C GLY A 560 28.93 -0.87 -22.62
N ARG A 561 29.74 -0.78 -23.68
CA ARG A 561 30.80 -1.76 -23.95
C ARG A 561 31.85 -1.75 -22.85
N ARG A 562 32.28 -2.94 -22.45
CA ARG A 562 33.40 -3.14 -21.55
C ARG A 562 34.42 -4.07 -22.23
N VAL A 563 35.67 -3.65 -22.23
CA VAL A 563 36.78 -4.47 -22.72
C VAL A 563 37.73 -4.78 -21.56
N LEU A 564 38.05 -6.05 -21.39
CA LEU A 564 38.97 -6.55 -20.38
C LEU A 564 40.15 -7.21 -21.09
N PHE A 565 41.36 -6.88 -20.67
CA PHE A 565 42.59 -7.54 -21.04
C PHE A 565 43.06 -8.38 -19.87
N LYS A 566 43.33 -9.66 -20.13
CA LYS A 566 43.75 -10.61 -19.10
C LYS A 566 45.03 -11.35 -19.54
N THR A 567 46.04 -11.37 -18.70
CA THR A 567 47.21 -12.23 -18.88
C THR A 567 47.22 -13.30 -17.79
N THR A 568 47.37 -14.56 -18.19
CA THR A 568 47.40 -15.69 -17.28
C THR A 568 48.80 -16.34 -17.36
N PHE A 569 49.43 -16.55 -16.20
CA PHE A 569 50.70 -17.21 -16.07
C PHE A 569 50.47 -18.57 -15.41
N ASN A 570 50.92 -19.64 -16.05
CA ASN A 570 50.91 -21.00 -15.49
C ASN A 570 52.37 -21.40 -15.23
N PHE A 571 52.71 -21.61 -13.97
CA PHE A 571 54.05 -21.96 -13.53
C PHE A 571 54.18 -23.46 -13.23
#